data_5bb86a554dad95c793b0c41de7179120
#
_entry.id   5bb86a554dad95c793b0c41de7179120
#
_cell.length_a   1.000
_cell.length_b   1.000
_cell.length_c   1.000
_cell.angle_alpha   90.00
_cell.angle_beta   90.00
_cell.angle_gamma   90.00
#
_symmetry.space_group_name_H-M   'P 1'
#
loop_
_entity.id
_entity.type
_entity.pdbx_description
1 polymer ?
#
loop_
_entity_poly.entity_id
_entity_poly.type
_entity_poly.pdbx_seq_one_letter_code
_entity_poly.pdbx_strand_id
1 'polypeptide(L)'
;MTTPEILPYSGMTYRNPAPTVDLIIEMIDQPRRPILLIERQNPPYGWALPGGFVDYGESLEAAAMREAKEEICLEVQLIEMFYAYSDPRRDPRQHTLSVVFIAAATGRPQAADDAKTVGFFDLCEFPKPLCFDHDQILRDYLCYRYYHQRPDPNRSPFQ
;
A
#
# COMPACT_ATOMS: atom_id res chain seq x y z
N MET A 1 14.66 0.72 -28.32
CA MET A 1 13.50 -0.14 -27.94
C MET A 1 12.24 0.60 -28.35
N THR A 2 11.51 0.11 -29.33
CA THR A 2 10.26 0.70 -29.79
C THR A 2 9.18 0.40 -28.75
N THR A 3 8.55 1.43 -28.23
CA THR A 3 7.35 1.32 -27.40
C THR A 3 6.32 0.49 -28.17
N PRO A 4 5.73 -0.57 -27.59
CA PRO A 4 4.70 -1.33 -28.29
C PRO A 4 3.53 -0.42 -28.60
N GLU A 5 3.13 -0.36 -29.83
CA GLU A 5 1.96 0.37 -30.30
C GLU A 5 0.73 -0.31 -29.71
N ILE A 6 0.11 0.34 -28.72
CA ILE A 6 -1.16 -0.13 -28.16
C ILE A 6 -2.22 0.16 -29.21
N LEU A 7 -2.66 -0.89 -29.92
CA LEU A 7 -3.77 -0.78 -30.86
C LEU A 7 -5.01 -0.26 -30.14
N PRO A 8 -5.64 0.81 -30.62
CA PRO A 8 -6.85 1.33 -30.00
C PRO A 8 -7.96 0.27 -30.11
N TYR A 9 -8.43 -0.17 -28.96
CA TYR A 9 -9.65 -0.98 -28.88
C TYR A 9 -10.80 -0.13 -29.43
N SER A 10 -11.38 -0.55 -30.52
CA SER A 10 -12.37 0.21 -31.28
C SER A 10 -13.61 0.56 -30.42
N GLY A 11 -13.75 1.81 -30.04
CA GLY A 11 -15.04 2.41 -29.77
C GLY A 11 -15.69 2.21 -28.40
N MET A 12 -15.14 1.40 -27.48
CA MET A 12 -15.68 1.27 -26.12
C MET A 12 -14.79 1.98 -25.10
N THR A 13 -15.35 2.96 -24.41
CA THR A 13 -14.71 3.57 -23.25
C THR A 13 -14.91 2.67 -22.03
N TYR A 14 -13.92 1.93 -21.61
CA TYR A 14 -13.96 1.17 -20.34
C TYR A 14 -13.60 2.09 -19.19
N ARG A 15 -14.40 2.05 -18.14
CA ARG A 15 -14.06 2.67 -16.86
C ARG A 15 -13.46 1.60 -15.95
N ASN A 16 -12.14 1.55 -15.86
CA ASN A 16 -11.41 0.61 -15.03
C ASN A 16 -11.14 1.19 -13.64
N PRO A 17 -11.01 0.33 -12.61
CA PRO A 17 -10.44 0.76 -11.32
C PRO A 17 -9.05 1.34 -11.53
N ALA A 18 -8.70 2.38 -10.78
CA ALA A 18 -7.36 2.93 -10.80
C ALA A 18 -6.39 2.00 -10.04
N PRO A 19 -5.26 1.59 -10.62
CA PRO A 19 -4.28 0.78 -9.92
C PRO A 19 -3.51 1.62 -8.89
N THR A 20 -3.33 1.05 -7.70
CA THR A 20 -2.52 1.61 -6.62
C THR A 20 -1.61 0.55 -6.03
N VAL A 21 -0.61 0.97 -5.29
CA VAL A 21 0.23 0.11 -4.44
C VAL A 21 0.19 0.62 -3.02
N ASP A 22 0.24 -0.29 -2.06
CA ASP A 22 0.43 0.00 -0.64
C ASP A 22 1.56 -0.88 -0.10
N LEU A 23 2.33 -0.37 0.87
CA LEU A 23 3.48 -1.05 1.42
C LEU A 23 3.33 -1.33 2.91
N ILE A 24 3.47 -2.58 3.29
CA ILE A 24 3.68 -2.99 4.67
C ILE A 24 5.20 -3.00 4.90
N ILE A 25 5.73 -1.91 5.46
CA ILE A 25 7.17 -1.73 5.65
C ILE A 25 7.54 -2.11 7.07
N GLU A 26 8.32 -3.19 7.21
CA GLU A 26 8.94 -3.58 8.46
C GLU A 26 10.27 -2.84 8.66
N MET A 27 10.43 -2.18 9.79
CA MET A 27 11.71 -1.56 10.17
C MET A 27 12.60 -2.60 10.84
N ILE A 28 13.45 -3.24 10.03
CA ILE A 28 14.23 -4.42 10.47
C ILE A 28 15.43 -4.09 11.36
N ASP A 29 15.82 -2.83 11.44
CA ASP A 29 16.84 -2.32 12.37
C ASP A 29 16.27 -1.86 13.71
N GLN A 30 14.95 -1.94 13.89
CA GLN A 30 14.26 -1.60 15.13
C GLN A 30 13.84 -2.86 15.91
N PRO A 31 13.83 -2.81 17.27
CA PRO A 31 13.32 -3.91 18.08
C PRO A 31 11.86 -4.23 17.69
N ARG A 32 11.53 -5.53 17.65
CA ARG A 32 10.20 -6.05 17.29
C ARG A 32 9.77 -5.80 15.85
N ARG A 33 10.61 -5.16 15.02
CA ARG A 33 10.31 -4.84 13.62
C ARG A 33 8.94 -4.17 13.46
N PRO A 34 8.77 -2.95 14.00
CA PRO A 34 7.51 -2.23 13.90
C PRO A 34 7.17 -1.93 12.45
N ILE A 35 5.88 -1.75 12.19
CA ILE A 35 5.38 -1.30 10.89
C ILE A 35 5.40 0.22 10.83
N LEU A 36 5.87 0.74 9.71
CA LEU A 36 5.87 2.16 9.43
C LEU A 36 4.53 2.56 8.82
N LEU A 37 3.89 3.58 9.41
CA LEU A 37 2.70 4.23 8.87
C LEU A 37 2.97 5.72 8.68
N ILE A 38 2.20 6.35 7.79
CA ILE A 38 2.16 7.78 7.60
C ILE A 38 0.84 8.36 8.11
N GLU A 39 0.87 9.57 8.68
CA GLU A 39 -0.32 10.39 8.87
C GLU A 39 -0.54 11.21 7.61
N ARG A 40 -1.70 11.08 6.98
CA ARG A 40 -2.01 11.72 5.70
C ARG A 40 -2.20 13.24 5.86
N GLN A 41 -1.62 14.00 4.93
CA GLN A 41 -1.78 15.43 4.84
C GLN A 41 -3.07 15.83 4.10
N ASN A 42 -3.54 14.97 3.19
CA ASN A 42 -4.72 15.17 2.34
C ASN A 42 -5.85 14.16 2.66
N PRO A 43 -7.11 14.51 2.38
CA PRO A 43 -8.24 13.58 2.60
C PRO A 43 -8.10 12.25 1.81
N PRO A 44 -8.57 11.14 2.38
CA PRO A 44 -9.07 10.98 3.75
C PRO A 44 -7.95 11.15 4.77
N TYR A 45 -8.25 11.88 5.86
CA TYR A 45 -7.29 12.13 6.94
C TYR A 45 -7.20 10.93 7.88
N GLY A 46 -6.01 10.67 8.40
CA GLY A 46 -5.71 9.60 9.34
C GLY A 46 -4.41 8.89 8.98
N TRP A 47 -4.17 7.79 9.66
CA TRP A 47 -3.01 6.96 9.44
C TRP A 47 -3.22 6.00 8.27
N ALA A 48 -2.17 5.75 7.50
CA ALA A 48 -2.21 4.89 6.33
C ALA A 48 -0.88 4.16 6.12
N LEU A 49 -0.94 3.08 5.37
CA LEU A 49 0.25 2.49 4.76
C LEU A 49 0.81 3.48 3.74
N PRO A 50 2.14 3.61 3.61
CA PRO A 50 2.73 4.32 2.48
C PRO A 50 2.28 3.69 1.16
N GLY A 51 2.04 4.53 0.16
CA GLY A 51 1.61 4.05 -1.16
C GLY A 51 0.85 5.09 -1.94
N GLY A 52 0.56 4.78 -3.20
CA GLY A 52 -0.12 5.70 -4.08
C GLY A 52 -0.49 5.09 -5.42
N PHE A 53 -0.81 5.94 -6.37
CA PHE A 53 -1.20 5.53 -7.71
C PHE A 53 -0.02 5.04 -8.53
N VAL A 54 -0.27 4.03 -9.36
CA VAL A 54 0.70 3.56 -10.35
C VAL A 54 0.63 4.48 -11.56
N ASP A 55 1.78 5.01 -11.97
CA ASP A 55 1.86 5.86 -13.16
C ASP A 55 1.79 5.02 -14.44
N TYR A 56 1.27 5.64 -15.51
CA TYR A 56 1.22 4.97 -16.80
C TYR A 56 2.64 4.63 -17.29
N GLY A 57 2.84 3.35 -17.62
CA GLY A 57 4.14 2.84 -18.06
C GLY A 57 5.08 2.42 -16.92
N GLU A 58 4.63 2.49 -15.68
CA GLU A 58 5.35 2.06 -14.50
C GLU A 58 4.93 0.64 -14.06
N SER A 59 5.87 -0.17 -13.59
CA SER A 59 5.53 -1.44 -12.96
C SER A 59 5.07 -1.24 -11.50
N LEU A 60 4.35 -2.23 -10.95
CA LEU A 60 3.91 -2.18 -9.56
C LEU A 60 5.08 -2.07 -8.59
N GLU A 61 6.17 -2.79 -8.86
CA GLU A 61 7.38 -2.76 -8.04
C GLU A 61 8.07 -1.38 -8.11
N ALA A 62 8.12 -0.78 -9.30
CA ALA A 62 8.69 0.57 -9.46
C ALA A 62 7.84 1.60 -8.73
N ALA A 63 6.52 1.54 -8.85
CA ALA A 63 5.58 2.40 -8.12
C ALA A 63 5.77 2.27 -6.61
N ALA A 64 5.85 1.05 -6.08
CA ALA A 64 6.04 0.80 -4.65
C ALA A 64 7.35 1.41 -4.12
N MET A 65 8.45 1.24 -4.84
CA MET A 65 9.74 1.83 -4.44
C MET A 65 9.74 3.36 -4.56
N ARG A 66 9.11 3.91 -5.60
CA ARG A 66 8.97 5.37 -5.79
C ARG A 66 8.16 5.99 -4.68
N GLU A 67 6.97 5.45 -4.37
CA GLU A 67 6.09 5.95 -3.31
C GLU A 67 6.79 5.96 -1.95
N ALA A 68 7.51 4.88 -1.60
CA ALA A 68 8.30 4.86 -0.37
C ALA A 68 9.35 5.97 -0.35
N LYS A 69 10.04 6.19 -1.46
CA LYS A 69 11.04 7.25 -1.56
C LYS A 69 10.44 8.64 -1.42
N GLU A 70 9.29 8.89 -2.05
CA GLU A 70 8.59 10.18 -2.06
C GLU A 70 7.98 10.49 -0.70
N GLU A 71 7.27 9.55 -0.07
CA GLU A 71 6.51 9.82 1.16
C GLU A 71 7.33 9.72 2.44
N ILE A 72 8.33 8.83 2.49
CA ILE A 72 9.09 8.56 3.72
C ILE A 72 10.61 8.70 3.58
N CYS A 73 11.10 9.07 2.40
CA CYS A 73 12.53 9.27 2.09
C CYS A 73 13.41 8.04 2.38
N LEU A 74 12.86 6.84 2.33
CA LEU A 74 13.61 5.59 2.47
C LEU A 74 13.63 4.80 1.17
N GLU A 75 14.72 4.08 0.97
CA GLU A 75 14.77 2.99 0.03
C GLU A 75 14.33 1.71 0.73
N VAL A 76 13.41 1.00 0.10
CA VAL A 76 12.86 -0.24 0.65
C VAL A 76 13.30 -1.43 -0.18
N GLN A 77 13.46 -2.55 0.49
CA GLN A 77 13.62 -3.85 -0.16
C GLN A 77 12.25 -4.53 -0.20
N LEU A 78 11.70 -4.69 -1.40
CA LEU A 78 10.48 -5.48 -1.57
C LEU A 78 10.77 -6.95 -1.29
N ILE A 79 9.99 -7.54 -0.41
CA ILE A 79 10.15 -8.96 -0.02
C ILE A 79 9.23 -9.83 -0.85
N GLU A 80 7.94 -9.48 -0.89
CA GLU A 80 6.95 -10.21 -1.68
C GLU A 80 5.71 -9.36 -1.96
N MET A 81 5.00 -9.74 -3.01
CA MET A 81 3.64 -9.30 -3.26
C MET A 81 2.71 -10.04 -2.30
N PHE A 82 2.01 -9.31 -1.44
CA PHE A 82 1.21 -9.92 -0.38
C PHE A 82 -0.16 -10.34 -0.89
N TYR A 83 -0.98 -9.37 -1.29
CA TYR A 83 -2.34 -9.59 -1.76
C TYR A 83 -2.87 -8.37 -2.52
N ALA A 84 -3.95 -8.54 -3.28
CA ALA A 84 -4.64 -7.44 -3.97
C ALA A 84 -6.00 -7.16 -3.32
N TYR A 85 -6.25 -5.89 -3.00
CA TYR A 85 -7.48 -5.41 -2.38
C TYR A 85 -8.24 -4.54 -3.37
N SER A 86 -9.46 -4.93 -3.72
CA SER A 86 -10.19 -4.32 -4.83
C SER A 86 -11.68 -4.08 -4.57
N ASP A 87 -12.13 -4.11 -3.32
CA ASP A 87 -13.52 -3.77 -3.01
C ASP A 87 -13.82 -2.35 -3.50
N PRO A 88 -14.90 -2.12 -4.27
CA PRO A 88 -15.25 -0.78 -4.77
C PRO A 88 -15.42 0.29 -3.69
N ARG A 89 -15.65 -0.11 -2.44
CA ARG A 89 -15.86 0.78 -1.29
C ARG A 89 -14.59 1.05 -0.49
N ARG A 90 -13.45 0.41 -0.86
CA ARG A 90 -12.20 0.56 -0.11
C ARG A 90 -11.67 2.00 -0.07
N ASP A 91 -11.90 2.76 -1.11
CA ASP A 91 -11.46 4.14 -1.27
C ASP A 91 -12.68 5.04 -1.52
N PRO A 92 -12.98 6.01 -0.63
CA PRO A 92 -14.15 6.86 -0.78
C PRO A 92 -14.08 7.82 -1.97
N ARG A 93 -12.90 8.02 -2.55
CA ARG A 93 -12.68 8.94 -3.67
C ARG A 93 -13.07 8.33 -5.02
N GLN A 94 -12.72 7.06 -5.22
CA GLN A 94 -12.98 6.31 -6.46
C GLN A 94 -12.68 4.82 -6.28
N HIS A 95 -13.15 4.00 -7.21
CA HIS A 95 -12.78 2.59 -7.22
C HIS A 95 -11.28 2.43 -7.53
N THR A 96 -10.53 1.92 -6.56
CA THR A 96 -9.11 1.58 -6.70
C THR A 96 -8.89 0.08 -6.54
N LEU A 97 -7.85 -0.42 -7.16
CA LEU A 97 -7.32 -1.76 -6.96
C LEU A 97 -5.91 -1.61 -6.40
N SER A 98 -5.69 -1.98 -5.15
CA SER A 98 -4.38 -1.88 -4.54
C SER A 98 -3.67 -3.22 -4.47
N VAL A 99 -2.46 -3.27 -4.99
CA VAL A 99 -1.53 -4.38 -4.78
C VAL A 99 -0.62 -4.05 -3.61
N VAL A 100 -0.70 -4.87 -2.57
CA VAL A 100 0.06 -4.66 -1.34
C VAL A 100 1.36 -5.46 -1.38
N PHE A 101 2.48 -4.78 -1.10
CA PHE A 101 3.79 -5.39 -0.93
C PHE A 101 4.20 -5.44 0.54
N ILE A 102 4.86 -6.53 0.92
CA ILE A 102 5.65 -6.58 2.15
C ILE A 102 7.05 -6.10 1.78
N ALA A 103 7.58 -5.18 2.56
CA ALA A 103 8.89 -4.59 2.35
C ALA A 103 9.66 -4.48 3.67
N ALA A 104 10.98 -4.44 3.56
CA ALA A 104 11.89 -4.18 4.67
C ALA A 104 12.63 -2.86 4.43
N ALA A 105 12.85 -2.11 5.50
CA ALA A 105 13.65 -0.91 5.48
C ALA A 105 14.51 -0.78 6.74
N THR A 106 15.53 0.07 6.63
CA THR A 106 16.40 0.49 7.73
C THR A 106 16.57 2.00 7.68
N GLY A 107 17.01 2.58 8.80
CA GLY A 107 17.35 4.00 8.87
C GLY A 107 16.24 4.86 9.47
N ARG A 108 16.27 6.14 9.15
CA ARG A 108 15.37 7.16 9.72
C ARG A 108 14.45 7.71 8.64
N PRO A 109 13.17 7.37 8.64
CA PRO A 109 12.21 7.94 7.73
C PRO A 109 12.01 9.43 8.01
N GLN A 110 11.68 10.16 6.94
CA GLN A 110 11.29 11.56 7.01
C GLN A 110 9.99 11.73 6.23
N ALA A 111 9.00 12.32 6.87
CA ALA A 111 7.74 12.62 6.19
C ALA A 111 7.98 13.64 5.08
N ALA A 112 7.48 13.34 3.91
CA ALA A 112 7.54 14.19 2.72
C ALA A 112 6.30 13.98 1.87
N ASP A 113 6.12 14.77 0.83
CA ASP A 113 4.98 14.73 -0.08
C ASP A 113 3.63 14.71 0.66
N ASP A 114 2.83 13.68 0.49
CA ASP A 114 1.51 13.54 1.11
C ASP A 114 1.54 13.10 2.58
N ALA A 115 2.72 12.77 3.12
CA ALA A 115 2.90 12.42 4.52
C ALA A 115 3.12 13.66 5.40
N LYS A 116 2.22 13.90 6.36
CA LYS A 116 2.38 14.94 7.38
C LYS A 116 3.40 14.53 8.45
N THR A 117 3.37 13.26 8.84
CA THR A 117 4.31 12.65 9.77
C THR A 117 4.42 11.15 9.54
N VAL A 118 5.45 10.53 10.08
CA VAL A 118 5.65 9.09 10.07
C VAL A 118 5.69 8.56 11.50
N GLY A 119 5.23 7.33 11.69
CA GLY A 119 5.25 6.67 12.99
C GLY A 119 5.58 5.18 12.87
N PHE A 120 6.16 4.64 13.94
CA PHE A 120 6.42 3.21 14.10
C PHE A 120 5.39 2.60 15.03
N PHE A 121 4.74 1.54 14.59
CA PHE A 121 3.66 0.90 15.34
C PHE A 121 3.91 -0.59 15.49
N ASP A 122 3.68 -1.08 16.69
CA ASP A 122 3.69 -2.52 16.93
C ASP A 122 2.50 -3.17 16.21
N LEU A 123 2.67 -4.39 15.73
CA LEU A 123 1.64 -5.13 14.99
C LEU A 123 0.32 -5.31 15.74
N CYS A 124 0.32 -5.16 17.06
CA CYS A 124 -0.88 -5.31 17.89
C CYS A 124 -1.50 -3.98 18.30
N GLU A 125 -0.87 -2.84 17.99
CA GLU A 125 -1.27 -1.52 18.49
C GLU A 125 -1.20 -0.46 17.38
N PHE A 126 -2.13 -0.54 16.44
CA PHE A 126 -2.22 0.47 15.38
C PHE A 126 -3.03 1.68 15.82
N PRO A 127 -2.68 2.87 15.30
CA PRO A 127 -3.43 4.09 15.57
C PRO A 127 -4.81 4.04 14.91
N LYS A 128 -5.72 4.84 15.41
CA LYS A 128 -7.05 5.03 14.80
C LYS A 128 -7.33 6.52 14.59
N PRO A 129 -8.02 6.87 13.51
CA PRO A 129 -8.50 6.01 12.43
C PRO A 129 -7.40 5.60 11.46
N LEU A 130 -7.54 4.41 10.86
CA LEU A 130 -6.81 4.01 9.68
C LEU A 130 -7.63 4.36 8.43
N CYS A 131 -6.97 4.90 7.41
CA CYS A 131 -7.60 5.25 6.15
C CYS A 131 -7.89 4.01 5.28
N PHE A 132 -8.84 4.15 4.38
CA PHE A 132 -9.19 3.11 3.42
C PHE A 132 -9.57 1.80 4.11
N ASP A 133 -9.16 0.69 3.53
CA ASP A 133 -9.25 -0.65 4.10
C ASP A 133 -7.94 -1.11 4.79
N HIS A 134 -7.07 -0.16 5.16
CA HIS A 134 -5.75 -0.47 5.74
C HIS A 134 -5.84 -1.23 7.07
N ASP A 135 -6.91 -1.05 7.81
CA ASP A 135 -7.20 -1.86 9.00
C ASP A 135 -7.38 -3.35 8.64
N GLN A 136 -8.06 -3.65 7.54
CA GLN A 136 -8.20 -5.02 7.04
C GLN A 136 -6.87 -5.58 6.55
N ILE A 137 -6.09 -4.77 5.81
CA ILE A 137 -4.77 -5.16 5.30
C ILE A 137 -3.84 -5.54 6.45
N LEU A 138 -3.80 -4.72 7.50
CA LEU A 138 -2.94 -4.98 8.66
C LEU A 138 -3.39 -6.18 9.50
N ARG A 139 -4.70 -6.42 9.63
CA ARG A 139 -5.21 -7.65 10.25
C ARG A 139 -4.82 -8.89 9.46
N ASP A 140 -4.97 -8.86 8.16
CA ASP A 140 -4.55 -9.96 7.28
C ASP A 140 -3.05 -10.22 7.39
N TYR A 141 -2.26 -9.15 7.42
CA TYR A 141 -0.82 -9.26 7.59
C TYR A 141 -0.43 -9.85 8.95
N LEU A 142 -1.13 -9.48 10.02
CA LEU A 142 -0.94 -10.07 11.35
C LEU A 142 -1.16 -11.59 11.31
N CYS A 143 -2.25 -12.04 10.69
CA CYS A 143 -2.53 -13.46 10.51
C CYS A 143 -1.43 -14.15 9.68
N TYR A 144 -0.98 -13.51 8.62
CA TYR A 144 0.11 -14.04 7.81
C TYR A 144 1.43 -14.14 8.59
N ARG A 145 1.79 -13.09 9.32
CA ARG A 145 3.05 -13.02 10.07
C ARG A 145 3.16 -14.08 11.15
N TYR A 146 2.07 -14.33 11.89
CA TYR A 146 2.08 -15.26 13.03
C TYR A 146 1.63 -16.67 12.69
N TYR A 147 0.76 -16.83 11.71
CA TYR A 147 0.13 -18.12 11.39
C TYR A 147 0.40 -18.58 9.95
N HIS A 148 1.12 -17.80 9.15
CA HIS A 148 1.35 -18.06 7.72
C HIS A 148 0.07 -18.21 6.90
N GLN A 149 -1.01 -17.57 7.35
CA GLN A 149 -2.31 -17.59 6.68
C GLN A 149 -2.49 -16.36 5.81
N ARG A 150 -2.59 -16.58 4.50
CA ARG A 150 -2.94 -15.53 3.54
C ARG A 150 -4.44 -15.26 3.56
N PRO A 151 -4.87 -14.07 3.11
CA PRO A 151 -6.29 -13.79 2.94
C PRO A 151 -7.00 -14.86 2.11
N ASP A 152 -8.18 -15.29 2.58
CA ASP A 152 -9.02 -16.22 1.82
C ASP A 152 -9.67 -15.46 0.64
N PRO A 153 -9.42 -15.86 -0.63
CA PRO A 153 -10.05 -15.21 -1.78
C PRO A 153 -11.57 -15.39 -1.84
N ASN A 154 -12.12 -16.35 -1.09
CA ASN A 154 -13.56 -16.61 -1.04
C ASN A 154 -14.28 -15.91 0.13
N ARG A 155 -13.54 -15.16 0.95
CA ARG A 155 -14.18 -14.42 2.05
C ARG A 155 -15.13 -13.36 1.52
N SER A 156 -16.21 -13.14 2.27
CA SER A 156 -17.06 -11.98 2.02
C SER A 156 -16.27 -10.69 2.25
N PRO A 157 -16.41 -9.66 1.37
CA PRO A 157 -15.63 -8.43 1.47
C PRO A 157 -15.86 -7.60 2.74
N PHE A 158 -16.72 -8.07 3.67
CA PHE A 158 -17.07 -7.33 4.90
C PHE A 158 -17.24 -8.25 6.13
N GLN A 159 -16.38 -9.21 6.28
CA GLN A 159 -16.26 -9.96 7.54
C GLN A 159 -15.04 -9.55 8.33
#